data_5f387d4afe8e2ee39030ca5d2d854ac0
#
_entry.id   5f387d4afe8e2ee39030ca5d2d854ac0
#
_cell.length_a   1.000
_cell.length_b   1.000
_cell.length_c   1.000
_cell.angle_alpha   90.00
_cell.angle_beta   90.00
_cell.angle_gamma   90.00
#
_symmetry.space_group_name_H-M   'P 1'
#
loop_
_entity.id
_entity.type
_entity.pdbx_description
1 polymer ?
#
loop_
_entity_poly.entity_id
_entity_poly.type
_entity_poly.pdbx_seq_one_letter_code
_entity_poly.pdbx_strand_id
1 'polypeptide(L)'
;VNNYNRMKSFISKLTKLDILVNNAGTNIPEPFLNVKKSSMETILNVNTKAVFNIAQLCANQIIKLKRKSGSIINISSIFGLVAGQKRTVYSMTKFGVEGLTKGMALDLAKYNIRVNSVCPNIVLTPRTKKYFADKKYNKYVKENTPINKVVTVSDVATSVTFLASEAASMITGTSIVIDGGWTARWGF
;
A
#
# COMPACT_ATOMS: atom_id res chain seq x y z
N VAL A 1 12.81 7.12 -2.47
CA VAL A 1 12.33 6.70 -1.13
C VAL A 1 13.40 5.95 -0.35
N ASN A 2 14.35 5.25 -0.99
CA ASN A 2 15.36 4.43 -0.30
C ASN A 2 16.52 5.21 0.33
N ASN A 3 16.66 6.50 0.04
CA ASN A 3 17.70 7.32 0.65
C ASN A 3 17.14 8.00 1.90
N TYR A 4 17.39 7.38 3.07
CA TYR A 4 16.89 7.85 4.36
C TYR A 4 17.30 9.29 4.67
N ASN A 5 18.59 9.64 4.51
CA ASN A 5 19.10 10.96 4.84
C ASN A 5 18.48 12.07 3.98
N ARG A 6 18.29 11.79 2.69
CA ARG A 6 17.60 12.71 1.77
C ARG A 6 16.15 12.91 2.18
N MET A 7 15.43 11.82 2.50
CA MET A 7 14.04 11.89 2.94
C MET A 7 13.92 12.62 4.28
N LYS A 8 14.81 12.35 5.24
CA LYS A 8 14.86 13.05 6.52
C LYS A 8 15.07 14.55 6.34
N SER A 9 16.05 14.94 5.51
CA SER A 9 16.32 16.36 5.21
C SER A 9 15.14 17.05 4.54
N PHE A 10 14.45 16.36 3.61
CA PHE A 10 13.28 16.90 2.94
C PHE A 10 12.08 17.07 3.91
N ILE A 11 11.73 16.02 4.64
CA ILE A 11 10.57 16.01 5.53
C ILE A 11 10.74 17.02 6.68
N SER A 12 11.95 17.15 7.24
CA SER A 12 12.21 18.08 8.34
C SER A 12 12.05 19.56 7.98
N LYS A 13 12.06 19.90 6.68
CA LYS A 13 11.86 21.27 6.18
C LYS A 13 10.39 21.59 5.89
N LEU A 14 9.49 20.60 5.94
CA LEU A 14 8.07 20.84 5.73
C LEU A 14 7.49 21.66 6.89
N THR A 15 6.86 22.76 6.57
CA THR A 15 6.16 23.63 7.52
C THR A 15 4.70 23.25 7.71
N LYS A 16 4.17 22.39 6.83
CA LYS A 16 2.81 21.84 6.88
C LYS A 16 2.84 20.39 6.40
N LEU A 17 2.29 19.49 7.20
CA LEU A 17 2.14 18.08 6.85
C LEU A 17 0.95 17.50 7.63
N ASP A 18 -0.06 17.01 6.95
CA ASP A 18 -1.27 16.43 7.53
C ASP A 18 -1.52 15.01 7.03
N ILE A 19 -1.10 14.71 5.80
CA ILE A 19 -1.39 13.45 5.13
C ILE A 19 -0.10 12.87 4.54
N LEU A 20 0.10 11.56 4.74
CA LEU A 20 1.12 10.77 4.06
C LEU A 20 0.45 9.64 3.27
N VAL A 21 0.80 9.51 2.00
CA VAL A 21 0.45 8.32 1.19
C VAL A 21 1.73 7.58 0.82
N ASN A 22 1.96 6.44 1.45
CA ASN A 22 3.04 5.52 1.12
C ASN A 22 2.65 4.68 -0.11
N ASN A 23 2.87 5.23 -1.30
CA ASN A 23 2.48 4.61 -2.57
C ASN A 23 3.65 3.93 -3.31
N ALA A 24 4.89 4.32 -3.05
CA ALA A 24 6.05 3.72 -3.72
C ALA A 24 6.12 2.21 -3.47
N GLY A 25 6.25 1.44 -4.54
CA GLY A 25 6.30 -0.02 -4.44
C GLY A 25 6.87 -0.67 -5.70
N THR A 26 7.44 -1.87 -5.52
CA THR A 26 7.97 -2.67 -6.61
C THR A 26 7.61 -4.14 -6.43
N ASN A 27 7.68 -4.88 -7.53
CA ASN A 27 7.44 -6.32 -7.56
C ASN A 27 8.31 -6.94 -8.65
N ILE A 28 9.03 -7.99 -8.29
CA ILE A 28 9.86 -8.81 -9.20
C ILE A 28 9.36 -10.25 -9.05
N PRO A 29 8.58 -10.74 -10.03
CA PRO A 29 8.02 -12.10 -9.97
C PRO A 29 9.09 -13.15 -10.23
N GLU A 30 9.34 -13.98 -9.23
CA GLU A 30 10.28 -15.11 -9.35
C GLU A 30 9.71 -16.35 -8.64
N PRO A 31 9.92 -17.59 -9.19
CA PRO A 31 9.60 -18.82 -8.47
C PRO A 31 10.37 -18.87 -7.15
N PHE A 32 9.78 -19.40 -6.08
CA PHE A 32 10.38 -19.40 -4.74
C PHE A 32 11.80 -19.97 -4.71
N LEU A 33 12.02 -21.10 -5.36
CA LEU A 33 13.32 -21.77 -5.40
C LEU A 33 14.40 -20.98 -6.15
N ASN A 34 14.01 -20.00 -6.96
CA ASN A 34 14.92 -19.23 -7.84
C ASN A 34 14.90 -17.72 -7.51
N VAL A 35 14.38 -17.34 -6.33
CA VAL A 35 14.41 -15.94 -5.89
C VAL A 35 15.84 -15.47 -5.70
N LYS A 36 16.24 -14.46 -6.46
CA LYS A 36 17.57 -13.86 -6.33
C LYS A 36 17.64 -13.00 -5.06
N LYS A 37 18.77 -13.10 -4.35
CA LYS A 37 19.02 -12.27 -3.15
C LYS A 37 18.86 -10.78 -3.45
N SER A 38 19.37 -10.30 -4.58
CA SER A 38 19.24 -8.91 -5.02
C SER A 38 17.78 -8.48 -5.27
N SER A 39 16.95 -9.37 -5.83
CA SER A 39 15.52 -9.13 -6.03
C SER A 39 14.80 -9.02 -4.68
N MET A 40 15.09 -9.92 -3.76
CA MET A 40 14.54 -9.90 -2.40
C MET A 40 14.92 -8.60 -1.68
N GLU A 41 16.19 -8.23 -1.67
CA GLU A 41 16.67 -6.98 -1.05
C GLU A 41 16.01 -5.74 -1.65
N THR A 42 15.87 -5.69 -2.99
CA THR A 42 15.21 -4.58 -3.69
C THR A 42 13.76 -4.44 -3.24
N ILE A 43 13.00 -5.54 -3.21
CA ILE A 43 11.59 -5.52 -2.80
C ILE A 43 11.45 -5.14 -1.34
N LEU A 44 12.26 -5.71 -0.43
CA LEU A 44 12.27 -5.37 1.00
C LEU A 44 12.60 -3.91 1.24
N ASN A 45 13.62 -3.38 0.57
CA ASN A 45 14.05 -1.99 0.74
C ASN A 45 12.95 -1.00 0.34
N VAL A 46 12.23 -1.25 -0.77
CA VAL A 46 11.18 -0.34 -1.26
C VAL A 46 9.87 -0.54 -0.51
N ASN A 47 9.42 -1.79 -0.39
CA ASN A 47 8.06 -2.08 0.06
C ASN A 47 7.91 -2.14 1.60
N THR A 48 9.03 -2.24 2.33
CA THR A 48 8.99 -2.41 3.80
C THR A 48 9.81 -1.33 4.50
N LYS A 49 11.13 -1.34 4.31
CA LYS A 49 12.03 -0.40 5.01
C LYS A 49 11.72 1.06 4.69
N ALA A 50 11.50 1.39 3.41
CA ALA A 50 11.17 2.75 3.02
C ALA A 50 9.80 3.18 3.56
N VAL A 51 8.80 2.29 3.53
CA VAL A 51 7.46 2.57 4.08
C VAL A 51 7.54 2.89 5.57
N PHE A 52 8.24 2.05 6.34
CA PHE A 52 8.46 2.28 7.78
C PHE A 52 9.20 3.60 8.04
N ASN A 53 10.33 3.82 7.39
CA ASN A 53 11.17 4.99 7.62
C ASN A 53 10.44 6.30 7.30
N ILE A 54 9.73 6.36 6.18
CA ILE A 54 9.00 7.55 5.77
C ILE A 54 7.81 7.80 6.68
N ALA A 55 7.08 6.75 7.06
CA ALA A 55 5.98 6.86 8.01
C ALA A 55 6.45 7.42 9.35
N GLN A 56 7.57 6.91 9.88
CA GLN A 56 8.15 7.38 11.14
C GLN A 56 8.60 8.85 11.04
N LEU A 57 9.29 9.23 9.97
CA LEU A 57 9.73 10.62 9.75
C LEU A 57 8.53 11.56 9.63
N CYS A 58 7.49 11.18 8.89
CA CYS A 58 6.29 12.01 8.72
C CYS A 58 5.47 12.10 10.01
N ALA A 59 5.28 11.02 10.74
CA ALA A 59 4.58 11.04 12.03
C ALA A 59 5.28 11.98 13.02
N ASN A 60 6.61 11.89 13.15
CA ASN A 60 7.39 12.79 13.99
C ASN A 60 7.26 14.26 13.55
N GLN A 61 7.22 14.54 12.24
CA GLN A 61 7.04 15.89 11.74
C GLN A 61 5.63 16.42 12.00
N ILE A 62 4.58 15.62 11.81
CA ILE A 62 3.18 15.98 12.15
C ILE A 62 3.09 16.37 13.61
N ILE A 63 3.67 15.57 14.51
CA ILE A 63 3.69 15.82 15.96
C ILE A 63 4.46 17.11 16.27
N LYS A 64 5.66 17.27 15.69
CA LYS A 64 6.50 18.47 15.88
C LYS A 64 5.78 19.75 15.42
N LEU A 65 5.03 19.68 14.34
CA LEU A 65 4.25 20.80 13.80
C LEU A 65 2.95 21.06 14.61
N LYS A 66 2.70 20.30 15.69
CA LYS A 66 1.49 20.41 16.54
C LYS A 66 0.18 20.39 15.72
N ARG A 67 0.14 19.51 14.69
CA ARG A 67 -1.08 19.37 13.87
C ARG A 67 -2.21 18.79 14.73
N LYS A 68 -3.46 19.26 14.49
CA LYS A 68 -4.65 18.77 15.21
C LYS A 68 -4.95 17.30 14.95
N SER A 69 -4.65 16.84 13.73
CA SER A 69 -4.86 15.47 13.29
C SER A 69 -3.88 15.13 12.17
N GLY A 70 -3.73 13.84 11.89
CA GLY A 70 -2.96 13.34 10.75
C GLY A 70 -3.57 12.08 10.15
N SER A 71 -3.25 11.79 8.89
CA SER A 71 -3.65 10.55 8.23
C SER A 71 -2.50 9.94 7.45
N ILE A 72 -2.16 8.69 7.75
CA ILE A 72 -1.16 7.91 7.02
C ILE A 72 -1.89 6.80 6.28
N ILE A 73 -1.73 6.73 4.96
CA ILE A 73 -2.35 5.72 4.10
C ILE A 73 -1.25 4.91 3.42
N ASN A 74 -1.22 3.61 3.69
CA ASN A 74 -0.28 2.69 3.09
C ASN A 74 -0.91 1.99 1.89
N ILE A 75 -0.33 2.11 0.69
CA ILE A 75 -0.77 1.33 -0.45
C ILE A 75 -0.18 -0.08 -0.34
N SER A 76 -1.02 -1.00 0.09
CA SER A 76 -0.73 -2.42 0.19
C SER A 76 -1.07 -3.15 -1.12
N SER A 77 -1.74 -4.28 -1.03
CA SER A 77 -2.23 -5.10 -2.15
C SER A 77 -3.18 -6.17 -1.60
N ILE A 78 -4.01 -6.77 -2.45
CA ILE A 78 -4.66 -8.05 -2.11
C ILE A 78 -3.63 -9.10 -1.67
N PHE A 79 -2.37 -9.02 -2.15
CA PHE A 79 -1.28 -9.89 -1.71
C PHE A 79 -0.73 -9.56 -0.30
N GLY A 80 -1.35 -8.66 0.41
CA GLY A 80 -1.24 -8.48 1.86
C GLY A 80 -2.31 -9.26 2.65
N LEU A 81 -3.28 -9.89 1.95
CA LEU A 81 -4.40 -10.65 2.52
C LEU A 81 -4.39 -12.10 2.03
N VAL A 82 -4.01 -12.32 0.77
CA VAL A 82 -3.87 -13.63 0.12
C VAL A 82 -2.52 -13.73 -0.58
N ALA A 83 -2.12 -14.92 -1.03
CA ALA A 83 -0.86 -15.12 -1.74
C ALA A 83 -1.09 -15.42 -3.23
N GLY A 84 -0.07 -15.17 -4.04
CA GLY A 84 -0.05 -15.53 -5.46
C GLY A 84 1.25 -16.22 -5.86
N GLN A 85 1.17 -17.07 -6.89
CA GLN A 85 2.35 -17.77 -7.44
C GLN A 85 3.42 -16.77 -7.90
N LYS A 86 4.69 -17.10 -7.67
CA LYS A 86 5.86 -16.27 -8.00
C LYS A 86 5.84 -14.88 -7.30
N ARG A 87 5.13 -14.73 -6.18
CA ARG A 87 4.96 -13.49 -5.44
C ARG A 87 5.38 -13.60 -3.98
N THR A 88 6.13 -14.63 -3.59
CA THR A 88 6.46 -14.94 -2.20
C THR A 88 7.04 -13.73 -1.46
N VAL A 89 8.11 -13.11 -2.00
CA VAL A 89 8.72 -11.93 -1.38
C VAL A 89 7.77 -10.73 -1.39
N TYR A 90 7.05 -10.53 -2.49
CA TYR A 90 6.07 -9.44 -2.58
C TYR A 90 4.95 -9.60 -1.56
N SER A 91 4.35 -10.80 -1.46
CA SER A 91 3.32 -11.09 -0.46
C SER A 91 3.86 -10.89 0.96
N MET A 92 5.04 -11.42 1.28
CA MET A 92 5.70 -11.21 2.57
C MET A 92 5.79 -9.71 2.92
N THR A 93 6.18 -8.85 1.96
CA THR A 93 6.26 -7.41 2.23
C THR A 93 4.89 -6.76 2.40
N LYS A 94 3.87 -7.20 1.66
CA LYS A 94 2.52 -6.62 1.75
C LYS A 94 1.77 -7.08 3.01
N PHE A 95 1.92 -8.34 3.45
CA PHE A 95 1.50 -8.78 4.79
C PHE A 95 2.21 -7.97 5.89
N GLY A 96 3.52 -7.70 5.72
CA GLY A 96 4.27 -6.83 6.63
C GLY A 96 3.72 -5.41 6.71
N VAL A 97 3.26 -4.84 5.59
CA VAL A 97 2.60 -3.52 5.56
C VAL A 97 1.26 -3.54 6.30
N GLU A 98 0.49 -4.63 6.21
CA GLU A 98 -0.75 -4.77 6.99
C GLU A 98 -0.47 -4.81 8.51
N GLY A 99 0.54 -5.59 8.93
CA GLY A 99 0.97 -5.61 10.33
C GLY A 99 1.49 -4.25 10.80
N LEU A 100 2.32 -3.59 9.99
CA LEU A 100 2.83 -2.24 10.25
C LEU A 100 1.69 -1.22 10.40
N THR A 101 0.68 -1.28 9.54
CA THR A 101 -0.50 -0.41 9.58
C THR A 101 -1.22 -0.50 10.93
N LYS A 102 -1.45 -1.72 11.41
CA LYS A 102 -2.11 -1.96 12.71
C LYS A 102 -1.25 -1.46 13.89
N GLY A 103 0.04 -1.81 13.90
CA GLY A 103 0.96 -1.36 14.96
C GLY A 103 1.05 0.16 15.04
N MET A 104 1.26 0.83 13.90
CA MET A 104 1.29 2.29 13.87
C MET A 104 -0.03 2.93 14.28
N ALA A 105 -1.19 2.33 13.92
CA ALA A 105 -2.49 2.85 14.33
C ALA A 105 -2.64 2.92 15.85
N LEU A 106 -2.17 1.89 16.56
CA LEU A 106 -2.18 1.86 18.03
C LEU A 106 -1.22 2.89 18.64
N ASP A 107 0.03 2.92 18.14
CA ASP A 107 1.07 3.80 18.71
C ASP A 107 0.78 5.29 18.47
N LEU A 108 0.14 5.64 17.35
CA LEU A 108 -0.08 7.01 16.93
C LEU A 108 -1.46 7.57 17.29
N ALA A 109 -2.39 6.76 17.80
CA ALA A 109 -3.73 7.17 18.18
C ALA A 109 -3.73 8.32 19.20
N LYS A 110 -2.84 8.28 20.19
CA LYS A 110 -2.69 9.36 21.22
C LYS A 110 -2.27 10.70 20.64
N TYR A 111 -1.76 10.74 19.42
CA TYR A 111 -1.42 11.97 18.71
C TYR A 111 -2.48 12.37 17.68
N ASN A 112 -3.64 11.70 17.68
CA ASN A 112 -4.71 11.90 16.72
C ASN A 112 -4.23 11.69 15.24
N ILE A 113 -3.34 10.72 15.03
CA ILE A 113 -2.86 10.31 13.71
C ILE A 113 -3.48 8.95 13.39
N ARG A 114 -4.31 8.89 12.36
CA ARG A 114 -4.93 7.66 11.86
C ARG A 114 -3.99 6.97 10.87
N VAL A 115 -3.97 5.65 10.87
CA VAL A 115 -3.17 4.86 9.94
C VAL A 115 -4.01 3.74 9.36
N ASN A 116 -4.15 3.71 8.04
CA ASN A 116 -4.94 2.71 7.33
C ASN A 116 -4.19 2.21 6.09
N SER A 117 -4.63 1.11 5.52
CA SER A 117 -4.13 0.61 4.24
C SER A 117 -5.22 0.55 3.17
N VAL A 118 -4.77 0.57 1.93
CA VAL A 118 -5.59 0.29 0.75
C VAL A 118 -4.99 -0.93 0.06
N CYS A 119 -5.81 -1.93 -0.21
CA CYS A 119 -5.42 -3.23 -0.77
C CYS A 119 -6.01 -3.42 -2.17
N PRO A 120 -5.43 -2.81 -3.21
CA PRO A 120 -5.95 -3.00 -4.56
C PRO A 120 -5.56 -4.36 -5.13
N ASN A 121 -6.40 -4.88 -6.02
CA ASN A 121 -6.02 -5.89 -6.99
C ASN A 121 -5.12 -5.28 -8.07
N ILE A 122 -4.88 -5.95 -9.19
CA ILE A 122 -4.11 -5.38 -10.28
C ILE A 122 -4.81 -4.14 -10.86
N VAL A 123 -4.14 -3.00 -10.77
CA VAL A 123 -4.64 -1.71 -11.22
C VAL A 123 -4.20 -1.44 -12.66
N LEU A 124 -5.10 -0.95 -13.50
CA LEU A 124 -4.76 -0.51 -14.85
C LEU A 124 -3.98 0.81 -14.79
N THR A 125 -2.67 0.72 -15.01
CA THR A 125 -1.72 1.83 -15.01
C THR A 125 -0.86 1.79 -16.27
N PRO A 126 -0.09 2.84 -16.61
CA PRO A 126 0.89 2.76 -17.71
C PRO A 126 1.85 1.57 -17.58
N ARG A 127 2.26 1.22 -16.37
CA ARG A 127 3.15 0.08 -16.09
C ARG A 127 2.48 -1.28 -16.36
N THR A 128 1.21 -1.43 -16.02
CA THR A 128 0.46 -2.68 -16.12
C THR A 128 -0.28 -2.85 -17.43
N LYS A 129 -0.47 -1.77 -18.20
CA LYS A 129 -1.19 -1.75 -19.48
C LYS A 129 -0.72 -2.85 -20.44
N LYS A 130 0.59 -3.15 -20.46
CA LYS A 130 1.17 -4.22 -21.28
C LYS A 130 0.61 -5.61 -20.95
N TYR A 131 0.25 -5.89 -19.70
CA TYR A 131 -0.36 -7.17 -19.30
C TYR A 131 -1.80 -7.27 -19.79
N PHE A 132 -2.54 -6.17 -19.77
CA PHE A 132 -3.91 -6.10 -20.26
C PHE A 132 -4.04 -6.07 -21.78
N ALA A 133 -2.94 -5.84 -22.51
CA ALA A 133 -2.88 -6.02 -23.97
C ALA A 133 -2.98 -7.51 -24.37
N ASP A 134 -2.57 -8.43 -23.51
CA ASP A 134 -2.84 -9.84 -23.66
C ASP A 134 -4.33 -10.12 -23.39
N LYS A 135 -5.06 -10.51 -24.46
CA LYS A 135 -6.51 -10.80 -24.37
C LYS A 135 -6.82 -11.93 -23.39
N LYS A 136 -5.96 -12.95 -23.29
CA LYS A 136 -6.17 -14.08 -22.35
C LYS A 136 -6.04 -13.60 -20.91
N TYR A 137 -5.01 -12.82 -20.61
CA TYR A 137 -4.80 -12.26 -19.29
C TYR A 137 -5.93 -11.29 -18.90
N ASN A 138 -6.34 -10.39 -19.81
CA ASN A 138 -7.45 -9.46 -19.57
C ASN A 138 -8.76 -10.20 -19.28
N LYS A 139 -9.07 -11.24 -20.08
CA LYS A 139 -10.23 -12.11 -19.87
C LYS A 139 -10.14 -12.79 -18.51
N TYR A 140 -9.00 -13.42 -18.18
CA TYR A 140 -8.77 -14.06 -16.89
C TYR A 140 -9.01 -13.11 -15.70
N VAL A 141 -8.46 -11.88 -15.74
CA VAL A 141 -8.65 -10.91 -14.67
C VAL A 141 -10.14 -10.55 -14.51
N LYS A 142 -10.85 -10.31 -15.60
CA LYS A 142 -12.28 -9.96 -15.55
C LYS A 142 -13.14 -11.10 -15.03
N GLU A 143 -12.97 -12.32 -15.56
CA GLU A 143 -13.75 -13.50 -15.15
C GLU A 143 -13.53 -13.89 -13.69
N ASN A 144 -12.30 -13.58 -13.17
CA ASN A 144 -12.01 -13.82 -11.76
C ASN A 144 -12.32 -12.63 -10.85
N THR A 145 -12.82 -11.52 -11.39
CA THR A 145 -13.32 -10.37 -10.62
C THR A 145 -14.85 -10.39 -10.66
N PRO A 146 -15.57 -10.67 -9.55
CA PRO A 146 -17.04 -10.75 -9.54
C PRO A 146 -17.75 -9.56 -10.19
N ILE A 147 -17.26 -8.34 -10.00
CA ILE A 147 -17.78 -7.13 -10.67
C ILE A 147 -17.45 -7.10 -12.18
N ASN A 148 -16.66 -8.05 -12.70
CA ASN A 148 -16.26 -8.16 -14.10
C ASN A 148 -15.60 -6.89 -14.69
N LYS A 149 -14.85 -6.18 -13.87
CA LYS A 149 -14.10 -4.96 -14.25
C LYS A 149 -12.67 -5.03 -13.74
N VAL A 150 -11.79 -4.28 -14.40
CA VAL A 150 -10.41 -4.07 -13.94
C VAL A 150 -10.37 -2.85 -13.03
N VAL A 151 -9.66 -2.95 -11.91
CA VAL A 151 -9.47 -1.81 -10.99
C VAL A 151 -8.71 -0.70 -11.69
N THR A 152 -9.19 0.53 -11.54
CA THR A 152 -8.59 1.74 -12.12
C THR A 152 -7.83 2.55 -11.08
N VAL A 153 -6.99 3.49 -11.53
CA VAL A 153 -6.32 4.46 -10.65
C VAL A 153 -7.35 5.29 -9.88
N SER A 154 -8.47 5.64 -10.51
CA SER A 154 -9.54 6.40 -9.86
C SER A 154 -10.18 5.65 -8.69
N ASP A 155 -10.41 4.34 -8.83
CA ASP A 155 -10.98 3.52 -7.74
C ASP A 155 -10.07 3.55 -6.50
N VAL A 156 -8.75 3.44 -6.71
CA VAL A 156 -7.77 3.52 -5.62
C VAL A 156 -7.72 4.93 -5.03
N ALA A 157 -7.65 5.96 -5.88
CA ALA A 157 -7.54 7.35 -5.44
C ALA A 157 -8.75 7.80 -4.62
N THR A 158 -9.97 7.39 -4.99
CA THR A 158 -11.20 7.70 -4.24
C THR A 158 -11.12 7.15 -2.82
N SER A 159 -10.67 5.90 -2.64
CA SER A 159 -10.52 5.30 -1.32
C SER A 159 -9.42 5.97 -0.48
N VAL A 160 -8.31 6.37 -1.12
CA VAL A 160 -7.25 7.15 -0.45
C VAL A 160 -7.80 8.50 0.01
N THR A 161 -8.55 9.20 -0.85
CA THR A 161 -9.17 10.50 -0.51
C THR A 161 -10.16 10.37 0.65
N PHE A 162 -10.98 9.32 0.65
CA PHE A 162 -11.88 9.03 1.78
C PHE A 162 -11.11 8.82 3.08
N LEU A 163 -10.08 7.96 3.09
CA LEU A 163 -9.27 7.72 4.28
C LEU A 163 -8.47 8.96 4.74
N ALA A 164 -8.16 9.87 3.84
CA ALA A 164 -7.48 11.14 4.15
C ALA A 164 -8.42 12.18 4.76
N SER A 165 -9.74 12.07 4.54
CA SER A 165 -10.74 13.05 4.93
C SER A 165 -11.25 12.87 6.37
N GLU A 166 -11.97 13.87 6.89
CA GLU A 166 -12.67 13.81 8.17
C GLU A 166 -13.81 12.78 8.18
N ALA A 167 -14.34 12.38 7.02
CA ALA A 167 -15.34 11.32 6.92
C ALA A 167 -14.82 9.97 7.47
N ALA A 168 -13.49 9.80 7.53
CA ALA A 168 -12.83 8.63 8.10
C ALA A 168 -12.28 8.87 9.53
N SER A 169 -12.78 9.86 10.27
CA SER A 169 -12.24 10.29 11.58
C SER A 169 -12.15 9.16 12.62
N MET A 170 -13.05 8.18 12.57
CA MET A 170 -13.07 7.02 13.47
C MET A 170 -12.51 5.74 12.83
N ILE A 171 -11.83 5.86 11.66
CA ILE A 171 -11.29 4.72 10.94
C ILE A 171 -9.76 4.72 11.08
N THR A 172 -9.22 3.75 11.81
CA THR A 172 -7.77 3.53 11.97
C THR A 172 -7.47 2.05 12.15
N GLY A 173 -6.29 1.58 11.71
CA GLY A 173 -5.85 0.19 11.80
C GLY A 173 -6.56 -0.77 10.85
N THR A 174 -7.30 -0.28 9.86
CA THR A 174 -8.08 -1.09 8.92
C THR A 174 -7.51 -1.07 7.50
N SER A 175 -8.03 -1.98 6.67
CA SER A 175 -7.65 -2.15 5.28
C SER A 175 -8.89 -2.02 4.40
N ILE A 176 -8.87 -1.11 3.41
CA ILE A 176 -9.90 -1.05 2.37
C ILE A 176 -9.45 -1.89 1.18
N VAL A 177 -10.21 -2.94 0.88
CA VAL A 177 -9.95 -3.84 -0.24
C VAL A 177 -10.64 -3.30 -1.50
N ILE A 178 -9.89 -3.17 -2.59
CA ILE A 178 -10.38 -2.67 -3.89
C ILE A 178 -10.05 -3.71 -4.94
N ASP A 179 -10.87 -4.73 -5.03
CA ASP A 179 -10.60 -5.91 -5.86
C ASP A 179 -11.80 -6.42 -6.65
N GLY A 180 -12.94 -5.73 -6.53
CA GLY A 180 -14.18 -6.13 -7.19
C GLY A 180 -14.72 -7.48 -6.73
N GLY A 181 -14.37 -7.90 -5.50
CA GLY A 181 -14.79 -9.17 -4.91
C GLY A 181 -13.84 -10.34 -5.17
N TRP A 182 -12.66 -10.08 -5.73
CA TRP A 182 -11.68 -11.14 -6.03
C TRP A 182 -11.33 -12.01 -4.82
N THR A 183 -11.09 -11.39 -3.66
CA THR A 183 -10.70 -12.12 -2.43
C THR A 183 -11.89 -12.58 -1.59
N ALA A 184 -13.12 -12.14 -1.91
CA ALA A 184 -14.32 -12.48 -1.14
C ALA A 184 -14.89 -13.86 -1.53
N ARG A 185 -14.56 -14.42 -2.68
CA ARG A 185 -15.09 -15.68 -3.14
C ARG A 185 -14.35 -16.86 -2.51
N TRP A 186 -15.11 -17.88 -2.16
CA TRP A 186 -14.64 -19.18 -1.69
C TRP A 186 -14.92 -20.24 -2.76
N GLY A 187 -13.91 -21.02 -3.13
CA GLY A 187 -14.03 -22.12 -4.09
C GLY A 187 -13.96 -21.70 -5.57
N PHE A 188 -13.70 -22.66 -6.42
CA PHE A 188 -13.65 -22.59 -7.89
C PHE A 188 -14.55 -23.65 -8.49
#